data_76c1f6e509b9ebc883a868919286fc7b
#
_entry.id   76c1f6e509b9ebc883a868919286fc7b
#
_cell.length_a   1.000
_cell.length_b   1.000
_cell.length_c   1.000
_cell.angle_alpha   90.00
_cell.angle_beta   90.00
_cell.angle_gamma   90.00
#
_symmetry.space_group_name_H-M   'P 1'
#
loop_
_entity.id
_entity.type
_entity.pdbx_description
1 polymer ?
#
loop_
_entity_poly.entity_id
_entity_poly.type
_entity_poly.pdbx_seq_one_letter_code
_entity_poly.pdbx_strand_id
1 'polypeptide(L)'
;MDRWVWVCAAGLFAAVVVLSGCDVQRIAELEEGVSTEADVRERFGAPEAVWEGPEGSQIYEYNRQPAGHQNYMITIGADGKMAALRQVLTPQNFARVEPGMPMEAVRRMLGKPMKVTPYDLKAEIHYDWRYLDGPNTSDAKVFTVVFNRDLRVLRTETARDPALDPPNR
;
A
#
# COMPACT_ATOMS: atom_id res chain seq x y z
N MET A 1 5.93 17.60 -67.32
CA MET A 1 4.79 16.73 -66.95
C MET A 1 5.20 15.95 -65.75
N ASP A 2 5.14 16.56 -64.59
CA ASP A 2 5.75 16.08 -63.33
C ASP A 2 4.65 15.75 -62.33
N ARG A 3 4.58 14.47 -62.00
CA ARG A 3 3.59 13.99 -61.04
C ARG A 3 4.22 13.99 -59.63
N TRP A 4 3.74 14.88 -58.79
CA TRP A 4 4.08 14.94 -57.38
C TRP A 4 3.42 13.79 -56.62
N VAL A 5 4.24 12.95 -55.99
CA VAL A 5 3.81 11.91 -55.09
C VAL A 5 3.91 12.46 -53.66
N TRP A 6 2.76 12.69 -53.03
CA TRP A 6 2.68 12.99 -51.61
C TRP A 6 2.73 11.68 -50.79
N VAL A 7 3.82 11.49 -50.09
CA VAL A 7 3.92 10.39 -49.12
C VAL A 7 3.39 10.92 -47.78
N CYS A 8 2.18 10.45 -47.40
CA CYS A 8 1.62 10.66 -46.07
C CYS A 8 2.33 9.76 -45.07
N ALA A 9 3.20 10.34 -44.26
CA ALA A 9 3.75 9.67 -43.08
C ALA A 9 2.67 9.63 -41.99
N ALA A 10 1.98 8.51 -41.88
CA ALA A 10 1.08 8.24 -40.75
C ALA A 10 1.93 7.88 -39.52
N GLY A 11 2.09 8.84 -38.61
CA GLY A 11 2.69 8.61 -37.30
C GLY A 11 1.79 7.72 -36.44
N LEU A 12 2.24 6.50 -36.16
CA LEU A 12 1.62 5.64 -35.16
C LEU A 12 1.90 6.23 -33.77
N PHE A 13 0.95 6.91 -33.19
CA PHE A 13 0.94 7.25 -31.78
C PHE A 13 0.46 6.00 -31.01
N ALA A 14 1.42 5.24 -30.51
CA ALA A 14 1.13 4.13 -29.59
C ALA A 14 0.67 4.73 -28.27
N ALA A 15 -0.64 4.78 -28.05
CA ALA A 15 -1.23 5.10 -26.76
C ALA A 15 -0.90 3.97 -25.78
N VAL A 16 0.02 4.22 -24.86
CA VAL A 16 0.26 3.37 -23.70
C VAL A 16 -0.95 3.53 -22.78
N VAL A 17 -1.94 2.67 -22.94
CA VAL A 17 -3.04 2.54 -21.97
C VAL A 17 -2.48 1.81 -20.75
N VAL A 18 -2.19 2.55 -19.70
CA VAL A 18 -1.83 2.00 -18.38
C VAL A 18 -3.09 1.37 -17.80
N LEU A 19 -3.17 0.06 -17.90
CA LEU A 19 -4.26 -0.78 -17.38
C LEU A 19 -4.11 -0.90 -15.86
N SER A 20 -4.70 0.03 -15.11
CA SER A 20 -4.78 -0.02 -13.63
C SER A 20 -5.69 -1.15 -13.10
N GLY A 21 -6.31 -1.94 -13.97
CA GLY A 21 -7.19 -3.06 -13.61
C GLY A 21 -6.51 -4.41 -13.41
N CYS A 22 -5.21 -4.54 -13.71
CA CYS A 22 -4.52 -5.83 -13.71
C CYS A 22 -3.98 -6.29 -12.34
N ASP A 23 -3.94 -5.42 -11.34
CA ASP A 23 -3.26 -5.72 -10.07
C ASP A 23 -4.02 -6.78 -9.24
N VAL A 24 -5.34 -6.69 -9.15
CA VAL A 24 -6.16 -7.63 -8.37
C VAL A 24 -6.13 -9.04 -8.98
N GLN A 25 -6.18 -9.14 -10.30
CA GLN A 25 -6.18 -10.41 -11.02
C GLN A 25 -4.81 -11.09 -10.97
N ARG A 26 -3.74 -10.32 -11.06
CA ARG A 26 -2.35 -10.82 -10.91
C ARG A 26 -2.05 -11.33 -9.51
N ILE A 27 -2.56 -10.67 -8.47
CA ILE A 27 -2.41 -11.10 -7.08
C ILE A 27 -3.16 -12.40 -6.82
N ALA A 28 -4.35 -12.59 -7.43
CA ALA A 28 -5.16 -13.80 -7.28
C ALA A 28 -4.51 -15.06 -7.89
N GLU A 29 -3.49 -14.91 -8.73
CA GLU A 29 -2.74 -16.03 -9.30
C GLU A 29 -1.60 -16.53 -8.40
N LEU A 30 -1.30 -15.80 -7.31
CA LEU A 30 -0.29 -16.24 -6.33
C LEU A 30 -0.91 -17.23 -5.33
N GLU A 31 -0.23 -18.36 -5.12
CA GLU A 31 -0.68 -19.43 -4.24
C GLU A 31 0.32 -19.64 -3.10
N GLU A 32 -0.18 -19.60 -1.85
CA GLU A 32 0.63 -19.84 -0.64
C GLU A 32 1.19 -21.27 -0.65
N GLY A 33 2.47 -21.41 -0.35
CA GLY A 33 3.20 -22.69 -0.37
C GLY A 33 3.68 -23.13 -1.75
N VAL A 34 3.23 -22.51 -2.83
CA VAL A 34 3.54 -22.84 -4.23
C VAL A 34 4.38 -21.77 -4.90
N SER A 35 3.84 -20.53 -4.95
CA SER A 35 4.52 -19.41 -5.60
C SER A 35 5.86 -19.09 -4.95
N THR A 36 6.83 -18.75 -5.76
CA THR A 36 8.20 -18.44 -5.33
C THR A 36 8.37 -16.94 -5.05
N GLU A 37 9.49 -16.56 -4.40
CA GLU A 37 9.90 -15.17 -4.29
C GLU A 37 9.96 -14.46 -5.66
N ALA A 38 10.44 -15.17 -6.71
CA ALA A 38 10.51 -14.62 -8.05
C ALA A 38 9.12 -14.28 -8.61
N ASP A 39 8.13 -15.14 -8.41
CA ASP A 39 6.74 -14.90 -8.81
C ASP A 39 6.16 -13.69 -8.09
N VAL A 40 6.43 -13.54 -6.80
CA VAL A 40 6.01 -12.38 -6.00
C VAL A 40 6.64 -11.10 -6.56
N ARG A 41 7.95 -11.09 -6.82
CA ARG A 41 8.65 -9.93 -7.37
C ARG A 41 8.21 -9.57 -8.80
N GLU A 42 7.85 -10.55 -9.60
CA GLU A 42 7.30 -10.32 -10.94
C GLU A 42 5.95 -9.58 -10.87
N ARG A 43 5.10 -9.92 -9.88
CA ARG A 43 3.76 -9.35 -9.72
C ARG A 43 3.75 -8.01 -8.99
N PHE A 44 4.53 -7.89 -7.93
CA PHE A 44 4.53 -6.73 -7.04
C PHE A 44 5.68 -5.75 -7.29
N GLY A 45 6.72 -6.19 -8.00
CA GLY A 45 7.97 -5.43 -8.15
C GLY A 45 8.92 -5.61 -6.97
N ALA A 46 9.83 -4.67 -6.78
CA ALA A 46 10.70 -4.64 -5.61
C ALA A 46 9.92 -4.24 -4.35
N PRO A 47 10.14 -4.92 -3.21
CA PRO A 47 9.52 -4.53 -1.95
C PRO A 47 10.06 -3.15 -1.47
N GLU A 48 9.21 -2.39 -0.78
CA GLU A 48 9.57 -1.11 -0.12
C GLU A 48 10.55 -1.36 1.04
N ALA A 49 10.33 -2.43 1.79
CA ALA A 49 11.17 -2.88 2.88
C ALA A 49 11.14 -4.40 3.01
N VAL A 50 12.22 -4.96 3.57
CA VAL A 50 12.32 -6.37 3.92
C VAL A 50 12.61 -6.47 5.40
N TRP A 51 11.79 -7.23 6.12
CA TRP A 51 11.92 -7.47 7.55
C TRP A 51 12.30 -8.93 7.80
N GLU A 52 13.08 -9.17 8.82
CA GLU A 52 13.28 -10.54 9.31
C GLU A 52 11.99 -11.06 9.95
N GLY A 53 11.58 -12.24 9.53
CA GLY A 53 10.44 -12.96 10.07
C GLY A 53 10.88 -14.15 10.94
N PRO A 54 9.93 -14.90 11.51
CA PRO A 54 10.21 -16.10 12.29
C PRO A 54 10.82 -17.22 11.40
N GLU A 55 11.58 -18.12 12.03
CA GLU A 55 12.11 -19.33 11.40
C GLU A 55 12.94 -19.11 10.12
N GLY A 56 13.65 -17.95 10.03
CA GLY A 56 14.47 -17.61 8.88
C GLY A 56 13.67 -17.13 7.66
N SER A 57 12.38 -16.84 7.83
CA SER A 57 11.57 -16.23 6.79
C SER A 57 11.89 -14.74 6.64
N GLN A 58 11.46 -14.16 5.51
CA GLN A 58 11.51 -12.73 5.26
C GLN A 58 10.10 -12.21 5.03
N ILE A 59 9.81 -11.01 5.53
CA ILE A 59 8.54 -10.32 5.31
C ILE A 59 8.78 -9.15 4.38
N TYR A 60 8.18 -9.21 3.21
CA TYR A 60 8.28 -8.19 2.17
C TYR A 60 7.12 -7.21 2.29
N GLU A 61 7.43 -5.93 2.43
CA GLU A 61 6.46 -4.86 2.45
C GLU A 61 6.22 -4.31 1.06
N TYR A 62 4.95 -4.27 0.66
CA TYR A 62 4.50 -3.64 -0.57
C TYR A 62 3.45 -2.58 -0.26
N ASN A 63 3.83 -1.32 -0.45
CA ASN A 63 3.00 -0.17 -0.16
C ASN A 63 2.31 0.34 -1.43
N ARG A 64 1.00 0.56 -1.36
CA ARG A 64 0.22 1.20 -2.42
C ARG A 64 -0.20 2.64 -2.08
N GLN A 65 0.20 3.13 -0.90
CA GLN A 65 -0.04 4.51 -0.49
C GLN A 65 0.88 5.49 -1.26
N PRO A 66 0.46 6.73 -1.53
CA PRO A 66 -0.82 7.36 -1.16
C PRO A 66 -1.93 7.13 -2.21
N ALA A 67 -1.62 6.59 -3.40
CA ALA A 67 -2.58 6.46 -4.49
C ALA A 67 -3.61 5.34 -4.28
N GLY A 68 -3.20 4.26 -3.59
CA GLY A 68 -4.05 3.11 -3.31
C GLY A 68 -4.55 3.07 -1.86
N HIS A 69 -5.34 2.03 -1.56
CA HIS A 69 -6.00 1.83 -0.27
C HIS A 69 -5.51 0.56 0.43
N GLN A 70 -4.41 -0.02 -0.03
CA GLN A 70 -3.92 -1.31 0.43
C GLN A 70 -2.42 -1.26 0.69
N ASN A 71 -1.99 -1.98 1.71
CA ASN A 71 -0.60 -2.38 1.91
C ASN A 71 -0.56 -3.88 2.09
N TYR A 72 0.48 -4.51 1.55
CA TYR A 72 0.64 -5.96 1.64
C TYR A 72 1.91 -6.29 2.41
N MET A 73 1.80 -7.28 3.29
CA MET A 73 2.92 -7.99 3.89
C MET A 73 2.94 -9.40 3.32
N ILE A 74 4.03 -9.75 2.63
CA ILE A 74 4.19 -11.06 1.99
C ILE A 74 5.34 -11.78 2.68
N THR A 75 5.06 -12.92 3.27
CA THR A 75 6.08 -13.75 3.93
C THR A 75 6.68 -14.71 2.93
N ILE A 76 7.99 -14.66 2.77
CA ILE A 76 8.77 -15.64 2.02
C ILE A 76 9.46 -16.57 3.03
N GLY A 77 9.16 -17.83 2.95
CA GLY A 77 9.75 -18.87 3.80
C GLY A 77 11.25 -19.07 3.53
N ALA A 78 11.94 -19.74 4.43
CA ALA A 78 13.36 -20.10 4.25
C ALA A 78 13.61 -20.99 3.01
N ASP A 79 12.57 -21.64 2.50
CA ASP A 79 12.59 -22.43 1.27
C ASP A 79 12.42 -21.59 -0.02
N GLY A 80 12.31 -20.24 0.12
CA GLY A 80 12.11 -19.31 -0.99
C GLY A 80 10.69 -19.28 -1.55
N LYS A 81 9.71 -19.89 -0.89
CA LYS A 81 8.31 -19.87 -1.29
C LYS A 81 7.51 -18.86 -0.51
N MET A 82 6.45 -18.35 -1.12
CA MET A 82 5.49 -17.47 -0.47
C MET A 82 4.68 -18.26 0.56
N ALA A 83 4.97 -18.05 1.84
CA ALA A 83 4.25 -18.70 2.93
C ALA A 83 2.93 -17.98 3.27
N ALA A 84 2.86 -16.67 3.07
CA ALA A 84 1.65 -15.89 3.33
C ALA A 84 1.61 -14.60 2.50
N LEU A 85 0.41 -14.21 2.05
CA LEU A 85 0.12 -12.91 1.46
C LEU A 85 -1.03 -12.28 2.26
N ARG A 86 -0.76 -11.11 2.87
CA ARG A 86 -1.75 -10.43 3.73
C ARG A 86 -1.89 -8.97 3.35
N GLN A 87 -3.12 -8.56 3.00
CA GLN A 87 -3.50 -7.15 2.98
C GLN A 87 -3.67 -6.71 4.45
N VAL A 88 -2.96 -5.66 4.86
CA VAL A 88 -2.81 -5.33 6.29
C VAL A 88 -3.64 -4.12 6.74
N LEU A 89 -4.18 -3.31 5.82
CA LEU A 89 -5.03 -2.17 6.18
C LEU A 89 -6.48 -2.63 6.36
N THR A 90 -6.74 -3.31 7.48
CA THR A 90 -8.03 -3.89 7.83
C THR A 90 -8.47 -3.46 9.22
N PRO A 91 -9.80 -3.37 9.48
CA PRO A 91 -10.31 -3.08 10.83
C PRO A 91 -9.77 -4.01 11.92
N GLN A 92 -9.54 -5.29 11.59
CA GLN A 92 -8.97 -6.28 12.52
C GLN A 92 -7.54 -5.92 12.93
N ASN A 93 -6.70 -5.49 11.99
CA ASN A 93 -5.34 -5.05 12.30
C ASN A 93 -5.33 -3.69 13.02
N PHE A 94 -6.22 -2.79 12.66
CA PHE A 94 -6.35 -1.50 13.35
C PHE A 94 -6.72 -1.67 14.82
N ALA A 95 -7.61 -2.60 15.14
CA ALA A 95 -8.02 -2.90 16.51
C ALA A 95 -6.87 -3.45 17.39
N ARG A 96 -5.76 -3.88 16.80
CA ARG A 96 -4.57 -4.37 17.49
C ARG A 96 -3.59 -3.25 17.86
N VAL A 97 -3.82 -2.03 17.35
CA VAL A 97 -2.98 -0.88 17.69
C VAL A 97 -3.41 -0.34 19.03
N GLU A 98 -2.56 -0.52 20.03
CA GLU A 98 -2.84 -0.18 21.43
C GLU A 98 -1.99 1.01 21.91
N PRO A 99 -2.49 1.81 22.87
CA PRO A 99 -1.69 2.85 23.51
C PRO A 99 -0.39 2.31 24.09
N GLY A 100 0.70 3.09 23.92
CA GLY A 100 2.03 2.69 24.35
C GLY A 100 2.84 1.88 23.33
N MET A 101 2.23 1.33 22.29
CA MET A 101 2.97 0.64 21.23
C MET A 101 4.01 1.56 20.59
N PRO A 102 5.25 1.07 20.30
CA PRO A 102 6.24 1.83 19.56
C PRO A 102 5.82 1.97 18.08
N MET A 103 6.16 3.11 17.49
CA MET A 103 5.87 3.41 16.08
C MET A 103 6.38 2.31 15.14
N GLU A 104 7.55 1.76 15.43
CA GLU A 104 8.12 0.69 14.60
C GLU A 104 7.26 -0.58 14.59
N ALA A 105 6.66 -0.95 15.72
CA ALA A 105 5.73 -2.09 15.79
C ALA A 105 4.47 -1.83 14.95
N VAL A 106 3.90 -0.62 15.02
CA VAL A 106 2.77 -0.21 14.17
C VAL A 106 3.18 -0.23 12.69
N ARG A 107 4.37 0.26 12.38
CA ARG A 107 4.92 0.30 11.02
C ARG A 107 5.09 -1.11 10.42
N ARG A 108 5.59 -2.08 11.22
CA ARG A 108 5.70 -3.48 10.82
C ARG A 108 4.33 -4.15 10.63
N MET A 109 3.33 -3.65 11.33
CA MET A 109 1.96 -4.18 11.27
C MET A 109 1.14 -3.66 10.10
N LEU A 110 1.25 -2.35 9.78
CA LEU A 110 0.40 -1.66 8.81
C LEU A 110 1.14 -1.24 7.53
N GLY A 111 2.46 -1.30 7.52
CA GLY A 111 3.28 -0.79 6.43
C GLY A 111 3.43 0.75 6.48
N LYS A 112 4.03 1.31 5.44
CA LYS A 112 4.30 2.75 5.33
C LYS A 112 2.99 3.55 5.28
N PRO A 113 2.87 4.63 6.08
CA PRO A 113 1.70 5.48 6.03
C PRO A 113 1.63 6.30 4.74
N MET A 114 0.44 6.73 4.39
CA MET A 114 0.18 7.69 3.32
C MET A 114 0.82 9.05 3.63
N LYS A 115 0.70 9.47 4.89
CA LYS A 115 1.12 10.80 5.35
C LYS A 115 1.59 10.75 6.79
N VAL A 116 2.58 11.59 7.10
CA VAL A 116 3.04 11.85 8.46
C VAL A 116 2.95 13.36 8.71
N THR A 117 2.25 13.76 9.75
CA THR A 117 2.02 15.18 10.08
C THR A 117 2.42 15.47 11.54
N PRO A 118 3.47 16.26 11.79
CA PRO A 118 3.77 16.72 13.12
C PRO A 118 2.82 17.86 13.55
N TYR A 119 2.42 17.84 14.81
CA TYR A 119 1.62 18.87 15.48
C TYR A 119 2.38 19.36 16.72
N ASP A 120 3.34 20.26 16.53
CA ASP A 120 4.28 20.71 17.56
C ASP A 120 3.61 21.27 18.81
N LEU A 121 2.55 22.07 18.65
CA LEU A 121 1.80 22.65 19.76
C LEU A 121 1.11 21.60 20.65
N LYS A 122 0.76 20.46 20.07
CA LYS A 122 0.13 19.34 20.79
C LYS A 122 1.15 18.30 21.24
N ALA A 123 2.41 18.42 20.81
CA ALA A 123 3.45 17.41 21.00
C ALA A 123 3.04 16.02 20.44
N GLU A 124 2.33 16.02 19.31
CA GLU A 124 1.79 14.84 18.63
C GLU A 124 2.36 14.69 17.22
N ILE A 125 2.43 13.46 16.75
CA ILE A 125 2.76 13.14 15.36
C ILE A 125 1.69 12.18 14.86
N HIS A 126 0.99 12.55 13.80
CA HIS A 126 -0.09 11.76 13.21
C HIS A 126 0.45 10.98 12.01
N TYR A 127 0.22 9.67 12.00
CA TYR A 127 0.49 8.76 10.90
C TYR A 127 -0.84 8.30 10.31
N ASP A 128 -1.06 8.55 9.03
CA ASP A 128 -2.32 8.34 8.34
C ASP A 128 -2.19 7.20 7.32
N TRP A 129 -3.15 6.27 7.33
CA TRP A 129 -3.32 5.22 6.33
C TRP A 129 -4.70 5.32 5.71
N ARG A 130 -4.75 5.44 4.38
CA ARG A 130 -6.00 5.36 3.62
C ARG A 130 -6.38 3.91 3.41
N TYR A 131 -7.64 3.55 3.61
CA TYR A 131 -8.15 2.20 3.40
C TYR A 131 -9.61 2.23 2.92
N LEU A 132 -10.11 1.09 2.43
CA LEU A 132 -11.52 0.90 2.09
C LEU A 132 -12.21 0.12 3.22
N ASP A 133 -13.31 0.68 3.73
CA ASP A 133 -14.17 0.03 4.74
C ASP A 133 -15.43 -0.60 4.09
N GLY A 134 -15.35 -0.85 2.79
CA GLY A 134 -16.41 -1.42 1.96
C GLY A 134 -15.91 -1.67 0.54
N PRO A 135 -16.80 -2.14 -0.36
CA PRO A 135 -16.43 -2.53 -1.70
C PRO A 135 -16.19 -1.35 -2.66
N ASN A 136 -16.64 -0.16 -2.30
CA ASN A 136 -16.60 1.01 -3.19
C ASN A 136 -15.52 2.01 -2.77
N THR A 137 -15.03 2.79 -3.72
CA THR A 137 -14.08 3.88 -3.44
C THR A 137 -14.70 4.99 -2.58
N SER A 138 -16.04 5.14 -2.60
CA SER A 138 -16.79 6.04 -1.71
C SER A 138 -16.72 5.65 -0.22
N ASP A 139 -16.32 4.41 0.06
CA ASP A 139 -16.17 3.88 1.42
C ASP A 139 -14.75 4.12 1.96
N ALA A 140 -13.96 4.94 1.26
CA ALA A 140 -12.61 5.28 1.68
C ALA A 140 -12.60 6.04 3.01
N LYS A 141 -11.74 5.59 3.90
CA LYS A 141 -11.48 6.16 5.21
C LYS A 141 -9.98 6.37 5.42
N VAL A 142 -9.66 7.19 6.40
CA VAL A 142 -8.31 7.35 6.91
C VAL A 142 -8.27 6.83 8.34
N PHE A 143 -7.38 5.87 8.58
CA PHE A 143 -7.01 5.43 9.91
C PHE A 143 -5.77 6.21 10.34
N THR A 144 -5.87 6.94 11.45
CA THR A 144 -4.81 7.76 12.02
C THR A 144 -4.32 7.15 13.32
N VAL A 145 -3.02 6.96 13.44
CA VAL A 145 -2.36 6.64 14.70
C VAL A 145 -1.64 7.89 15.19
N VAL A 146 -2.00 8.34 16.38
CA VAL A 146 -1.42 9.51 17.02
C VAL A 146 -0.31 9.06 17.96
N PHE A 147 0.89 9.55 17.74
CA PHE A 147 2.08 9.27 18.55
C PHE A 147 2.47 10.51 19.38
N ASN A 148 3.08 10.27 20.53
CA ASN A 148 3.79 11.30 21.27
C ASN A 148 5.20 11.53 20.68
N ARG A 149 5.99 12.44 21.30
CA ARG A 149 7.38 12.73 20.86
C ARG A 149 8.33 11.55 20.99
N ASP A 150 8.04 10.59 21.88
CA ASP A 150 8.82 9.36 22.06
C ASP A 150 8.39 8.25 21.09
N LEU A 151 7.57 8.59 20.09
CA LEU A 151 7.01 7.68 19.10
C LEU A 151 6.24 6.50 19.73
N ARG A 152 5.48 6.80 20.80
CA ARG A 152 4.55 5.86 21.43
C ARG A 152 3.13 6.23 21.08
N VAL A 153 2.31 5.24 20.75
CA VAL A 153 0.89 5.44 20.45
C VAL A 153 0.18 6.08 21.64
N LEU A 154 -0.50 7.20 21.41
CA LEU A 154 -1.41 7.82 22.37
C LEU A 154 -2.83 7.31 22.17
N ARG A 155 -3.29 7.29 20.93
CA ARG A 155 -4.64 6.89 20.52
C ARG A 155 -4.71 6.61 19.01
N THR A 156 -5.82 6.06 18.59
CA THR A 156 -6.18 5.89 17.18
C THR A 156 -7.47 6.61 16.85
N GLU A 157 -7.61 7.05 15.62
CA GLU A 157 -8.77 7.75 15.10
C GLU A 157 -9.13 7.19 13.72
N THR A 158 -10.41 7.23 13.36
CA THR A 158 -10.87 6.88 12.01
C THR A 158 -11.81 7.96 11.53
N ALA A 159 -11.58 8.45 10.31
CA ALA A 159 -12.42 9.45 9.67
C ALA A 159 -12.70 9.08 8.21
N ARG A 160 -13.72 9.69 7.62
CA ARG A 160 -13.94 9.64 6.17
C ARG A 160 -12.72 10.24 5.47
N ASP A 161 -12.34 9.68 4.31
CA ASP A 161 -11.25 10.23 3.54
C ASP A 161 -11.61 11.64 3.02
N PRO A 162 -10.86 12.68 3.41
CA PRO A 162 -11.12 14.05 2.96
C PRO A 162 -10.96 14.24 1.46
N ALA A 163 -10.27 13.33 0.75
CA ALA A 163 -10.18 13.36 -0.71
C ALA A 163 -11.53 13.05 -1.40
N LEU A 164 -12.51 12.54 -0.67
CA LEU A 164 -13.88 12.32 -1.16
C LEU A 164 -14.75 13.58 -1.04
N ASP A 165 -14.30 14.59 -0.32
CA ASP A 165 -15.04 15.84 -0.20
C ASP A 165 -14.77 16.71 -1.42
N PRO A 166 -15.81 17.37 -1.99
CA PRO A 166 -15.59 18.29 -3.10
C PRO A 166 -14.68 19.43 -2.62
N PRO A 167 -13.79 19.93 -3.51
CA PRO A 167 -12.96 21.06 -3.15
C PRO A 167 -13.83 22.23 -2.72
N ASN A 168 -13.54 22.79 -1.55
CA ASN A 168 -14.23 24.00 -1.06
C ASN A 168 -14.08 25.08 -2.14
N ARG A 169 -15.22 25.49 -2.71
CA ARG A 169 -15.33 26.60 -3.66
C ARG A 169 -15.31 27.93 -2.92
#